data_417d21e1b55ec3b4281734ff786013b6
#
_entry.id   417d21e1b55ec3b4281734ff786013b6
#
_cell.length_a   1.000
_cell.length_b   1.000
_cell.length_c   1.000
_cell.angle_alpha   90.00
_cell.angle_beta   90.00
_cell.angle_gamma   90.00
#
_symmetry.space_group_name_H-M   'P 1'
#
loop_
_entity.id
_entity.type
_entity.pdbx_description
1 polymer ?
#
loop_
_entity_poly.entity_id
_entity_poly.type
_entity_poly.pdbx_seq_one_letter_code
_entity_poly.pdbx_strand_id
1 'polypeptide(L)'
;MCLSTPFAVERDILIYCLIERNQHHIMSKIINVACFGEVLWDVFPGGAKRAGGAPFNVAYHLNKMAVNAFMISSVGDDALGNELISKIMAWDISNAGIQQSAEHPTSKVIATIDEHHEAHYEILENVAWDFIKSMPNDKKKVTTMDALVFGTLAARNETSRNTLFELIEASRFNIFDINLRPPHYSLSLIQELLHQSHLAKFNQAELKMILDFSGKTYQEERDGIRYIQDTFNTPEIIVSKGSKGALYATEDIVYDYPAIAVEVIDTVGSGDSFLAGFIAKRLDQNASAQEIMSNAICLGAFITSKEGACPEYDLQEFYSFKQANQRDV
;
A
#
# COMPACT_ATOMS: atom_id res chain seq x y z
N MET A 1 -63.33 26.32 -3.60
CA MET A 1 -62.42 25.75 -4.62
C MET A 1 -61.00 26.21 -4.30
N CYS A 2 -60.27 25.42 -3.60
CA CYS A 2 -58.82 25.68 -3.36
C CYS A 2 -58.03 24.91 -4.41
N LEU A 3 -57.32 25.64 -5.25
CA LEU A 3 -56.35 25.11 -6.20
C LEU A 3 -55.06 24.82 -5.43
N SER A 4 -54.75 23.55 -5.20
CA SER A 4 -53.47 23.12 -4.71
C SER A 4 -52.44 23.26 -5.83
N THR A 5 -51.37 24.01 -5.58
CA THR A 5 -50.30 24.32 -6.52
C THR A 5 -49.37 23.11 -6.75
N PRO A 6 -48.94 22.87 -8.00
CA PRO A 6 -48.03 21.72 -8.33
C PRO A 6 -46.63 21.76 -7.69
N PHE A 7 -46.25 22.89 -7.13
CA PHE A 7 -44.92 23.11 -6.53
C PHE A 7 -44.64 22.35 -5.21
N ALA A 8 -45.67 21.87 -4.53
CA ALA A 8 -45.48 21.13 -3.27
C ALA A 8 -45.03 19.68 -3.51
N VAL A 9 -45.54 19.03 -4.56
CA VAL A 9 -45.24 17.61 -4.88
C VAL A 9 -43.82 17.44 -5.43
N GLU A 10 -43.34 18.40 -6.25
CA GLU A 10 -41.96 18.33 -6.75
C GLU A 10 -40.92 18.53 -5.64
N ARG A 11 -41.22 19.36 -4.66
CA ARG A 11 -40.31 19.58 -3.50
C ARG A 11 -40.25 18.36 -2.60
N ASP A 12 -41.35 17.66 -2.39
CA ASP A 12 -41.36 16.43 -1.57
C ASP A 12 -40.67 15.26 -2.27
N ILE A 13 -40.79 15.14 -3.59
CA ILE A 13 -40.08 14.15 -4.40
C ILE A 13 -38.56 14.43 -4.38
N LEU A 14 -38.15 15.71 -4.47
CA LEU A 14 -36.72 16.08 -4.40
C LEU A 14 -36.14 15.82 -3.00
N ILE A 15 -36.88 16.09 -1.95
CA ILE A 15 -36.52 15.79 -0.57
C ILE A 15 -36.46 14.28 -0.36
N TYR A 16 -37.38 13.50 -0.89
CA TYR A 16 -37.38 12.03 -0.81
C TYR A 16 -36.17 11.43 -1.56
N CYS A 17 -35.88 11.92 -2.78
CA CYS A 17 -34.68 11.52 -3.54
C CYS A 17 -33.37 11.93 -2.86
N LEU A 18 -33.33 13.07 -2.16
CA LEU A 18 -32.18 13.49 -1.38
C LEU A 18 -32.03 12.67 -0.08
N ILE A 19 -33.11 12.27 0.54
CA ILE A 19 -33.14 11.41 1.71
C ILE A 19 -32.75 9.97 1.31
N GLU A 20 -33.26 9.43 0.20
CA GLU A 20 -32.85 8.11 -0.30
C GLU A 20 -31.40 8.10 -0.77
N ARG A 21 -30.90 9.15 -1.45
CA ARG A 21 -29.47 9.29 -1.76
C ARG A 21 -28.62 9.35 -0.48
N ASN A 22 -29.07 10.05 0.57
CA ASN A 22 -28.39 10.07 1.85
C ASN A 22 -28.55 8.76 2.63
N GLN A 23 -29.66 8.02 2.50
CA GLN A 23 -29.81 6.71 3.15
C GLN A 23 -29.03 5.60 2.45
N HIS A 24 -28.76 5.68 1.14
CA HIS A 24 -27.83 4.80 0.45
C HIS A 24 -26.35 5.13 0.74
N HIS A 25 -26.07 6.31 1.33
CA HIS A 25 -24.75 6.68 1.83
C HIS A 25 -24.49 6.21 3.28
N ILE A 26 -25.48 5.59 3.93
CA ILE A 26 -25.40 5.14 5.32
C ILE A 26 -25.24 3.62 5.35
N MET A 27 -24.01 3.21 5.38
CA MET A 27 -23.34 1.96 5.74
C MET A 27 -22.44 1.44 4.63
N SER A 28 -21.55 2.26 4.12
CA SER A 28 -20.35 1.71 3.47
C SER A 28 -19.63 0.85 4.53
N LYS A 29 -19.46 -0.41 4.24
CA LYS A 29 -18.68 -1.33 5.10
C LYS A 29 -17.35 -0.67 5.42
N ILE A 30 -17.03 -0.52 6.70
CA ILE A 30 -15.70 -0.07 7.12
C ILE A 30 -14.69 -1.12 6.66
N ILE A 31 -13.81 -0.74 5.75
CA ILE A 31 -12.74 -1.57 5.23
C ILE A 31 -11.61 -1.58 6.26
N ASN A 32 -11.13 -2.77 6.63
CA ASN A 32 -10.07 -2.95 7.60
C ASN A 32 -8.91 -3.71 6.95
N VAL A 33 -7.70 -3.15 7.01
CA VAL A 33 -6.49 -3.71 6.39
C VAL A 33 -5.37 -3.82 7.41
N ALA A 34 -4.78 -5.00 7.54
CA ALA A 34 -3.53 -5.19 8.28
C ALA A 34 -2.35 -4.90 7.35
N CYS A 35 -1.34 -4.20 7.85
CA CYS A 35 -0.07 -3.97 7.18
C CYS A 35 1.04 -4.58 8.05
N PHE A 36 1.84 -5.49 7.50
CA PHE A 36 2.92 -6.17 8.22
C PHE A 36 4.26 -5.77 7.64
N GLY A 37 5.20 -5.35 8.50
CA GLY A 37 6.58 -5.15 8.10
C GLY A 37 7.29 -4.00 8.78
N GLU A 38 8.25 -3.43 8.08
CA GLU A 38 9.17 -2.44 8.60
C GLU A 38 8.49 -1.09 8.92
N VAL A 39 8.89 -0.53 10.06
CA VAL A 39 8.73 0.87 10.47
C VAL A 39 10.11 1.38 10.85
N LEU A 40 10.52 2.50 10.28
CA LEU A 40 11.90 2.96 10.38
C LEU A 40 12.01 4.50 10.25
N TRP A 41 13.20 5.00 10.47
CA TRP A 41 13.59 6.36 10.14
C TRP A 41 14.50 6.39 8.92
N ASP A 42 14.11 7.11 7.87
CA ASP A 42 15.03 7.54 6.82
C ASP A 42 15.82 8.73 7.34
N VAL A 43 17.14 8.56 7.46
CA VAL A 43 18.06 9.57 7.99
C VAL A 43 18.90 10.14 6.86
N PHE A 44 18.77 11.44 6.64
CA PHE A 44 19.43 12.18 5.58
C PHE A 44 20.71 12.86 6.08
N PRO A 45 21.63 13.22 5.16
CA PRO A 45 22.78 14.05 5.50
C PRO A 45 22.33 15.33 6.22
N GLY A 46 23.06 15.70 7.30
CA GLY A 46 22.67 16.83 8.15
C GLY A 46 21.72 16.50 9.29
N GLY A 47 21.29 15.25 9.43
CA GLY A 47 20.53 14.75 10.60
C GLY A 47 19.01 14.91 10.47
N ALA A 48 18.51 15.42 9.36
CA ALA A 48 17.08 15.38 9.09
C ALA A 48 16.61 13.94 8.99
N LYS A 49 15.40 13.63 9.52
CA LYS A 49 14.84 12.28 9.46
C LYS A 49 13.36 12.32 9.10
N ARG A 50 12.92 11.29 8.40
CA ARG A 50 11.51 11.07 8.06
C ARG A 50 11.10 9.65 8.46
N ALA A 51 9.91 9.50 8.98
CA ALA A 51 9.33 8.19 9.23
C ALA A 51 9.02 7.52 7.90
N GLY A 52 9.36 6.23 7.77
CA GLY A 52 9.22 5.46 6.55
C GLY A 52 9.08 3.96 6.82
N GLY A 53 9.13 3.19 5.74
CA GLY A 53 8.84 1.76 5.68
C GLY A 53 7.67 1.52 4.74
N ALA A 54 7.82 0.65 3.73
CA ALA A 54 6.79 0.52 2.70
C ALA A 54 5.42 0.11 3.27
N PRO A 55 5.29 -0.92 4.14
CA PRO A 55 3.99 -1.27 4.73
C PRO A 55 3.42 -0.14 5.60
N PHE A 56 4.28 0.65 6.24
CA PHE A 56 3.88 1.78 7.06
C PHE A 56 3.37 2.95 6.20
N ASN A 57 4.03 3.25 5.08
CA ASN A 57 3.57 4.24 4.12
C ASN A 57 2.20 3.85 3.53
N VAL A 58 2.00 2.55 3.20
CA VAL A 58 0.70 2.04 2.77
C VAL A 58 -0.36 2.24 3.86
N ALA A 59 -0.05 1.92 5.13
CA ALA A 59 -0.97 2.11 6.25
C ALA A 59 -1.38 3.58 6.43
N TYR A 60 -0.42 4.51 6.31
CA TYR A 60 -0.68 5.94 6.34
C TYR A 60 -1.69 6.37 5.27
N HIS A 61 -1.44 6.02 4.02
CA HIS A 61 -2.31 6.41 2.91
C HIS A 61 -3.68 5.72 2.96
N LEU A 62 -3.75 4.46 3.42
CA LEU A 62 -5.02 3.78 3.66
C LEU A 62 -5.86 4.55 4.68
N ASN A 63 -5.25 4.98 5.79
CA ASN A 63 -5.95 5.75 6.82
C ASN A 63 -6.43 7.10 6.29
N LYS A 64 -5.62 7.81 5.50
CA LYS A 64 -6.02 9.03 4.78
C LYS A 64 -7.18 8.79 3.79
N MET A 65 -7.31 7.57 3.24
CA MET A 65 -8.38 7.15 2.35
C MET A 65 -9.62 6.58 3.08
N ALA A 66 -9.74 6.82 4.38
CA ALA A 66 -10.81 6.33 5.25
C ALA A 66 -10.91 4.78 5.34
N VAL A 67 -9.80 4.08 5.12
CA VAL A 67 -9.61 2.66 5.39
C VAL A 67 -8.96 2.51 6.76
N ASN A 68 -9.54 1.67 7.62
CA ASN A 68 -8.98 1.42 8.96
C ASN A 68 -7.72 0.54 8.85
N ALA A 69 -6.55 1.15 8.95
CA ALA A 69 -5.27 0.46 8.86
C ALA A 69 -4.80 -0.02 10.24
N PHE A 70 -4.30 -1.25 10.30
CA PHE A 70 -3.71 -1.86 11.49
C PHE A 70 -2.28 -2.29 11.20
N MET A 71 -1.31 -1.57 11.78
CA MET A 71 0.10 -1.86 11.55
C MET A 71 0.62 -2.91 12.54
N ILE A 72 1.25 -3.97 12.02
CA ILE A 72 1.96 -5.01 12.78
C ILE A 72 3.44 -4.86 12.50
N SER A 73 4.20 -4.46 13.52
CA SER A 73 5.64 -4.20 13.42
C SER A 73 6.31 -4.28 14.78
N SER A 74 7.61 -3.98 14.81
CA SER A 74 8.36 -3.81 16.07
C SER A 74 9.32 -2.63 15.96
N VAL A 75 9.43 -1.86 17.04
CA VAL A 75 10.42 -0.80 17.24
C VAL A 75 11.27 -1.11 18.47
N GLY A 76 12.41 -0.48 18.62
CA GLY A 76 13.21 -0.58 19.82
C GLY A 76 12.52 0.12 21.03
N ASP A 77 12.81 -0.36 22.22
CA ASP A 77 12.51 0.38 23.48
C ASP A 77 13.57 1.50 23.65
N ASP A 78 13.57 2.43 22.71
CA ASP A 78 14.49 3.55 22.61
C ASP A 78 13.78 4.85 22.24
N ALA A 79 14.52 5.96 22.26
CA ALA A 79 13.94 7.29 21.96
C ALA A 79 13.35 7.37 20.55
N LEU A 80 13.97 6.72 19.55
CA LEU A 80 13.49 6.72 18.17
C LEU A 80 12.23 5.89 18.01
N GLY A 81 12.12 4.76 18.73
CA GLY A 81 10.92 3.92 18.75
C GLY A 81 9.74 4.64 19.38
N ASN A 82 9.96 5.31 20.52
CA ASN A 82 8.92 6.10 21.17
C ASN A 82 8.43 7.26 20.30
N GLU A 83 9.34 7.88 19.53
CA GLU A 83 8.98 8.94 18.58
C GLU A 83 8.18 8.39 17.40
N LEU A 84 8.53 7.20 16.85
CA LEU A 84 7.74 6.54 15.81
C LEU A 84 6.34 6.18 16.28
N ILE A 85 6.20 5.62 17.48
CA ILE A 85 4.90 5.31 18.10
C ILE A 85 4.06 6.58 18.23
N SER A 86 4.65 7.66 18.71
CA SER A 86 3.97 8.95 18.84
C SER A 86 3.48 9.47 17.49
N LYS A 87 4.27 9.30 16.43
CA LYS A 87 3.92 9.71 15.08
C LYS A 87 2.81 8.84 14.48
N ILE A 88 2.85 7.53 14.70
CA ILE A 88 1.80 6.58 14.30
C ILE A 88 0.46 7.01 14.91
N MET A 89 0.46 7.30 16.22
CA MET A 89 -0.74 7.77 16.93
C MET A 89 -1.23 9.14 16.44
N ALA A 90 -0.31 10.06 16.12
CA ALA A 90 -0.66 11.37 15.56
C ALA A 90 -1.30 11.28 14.17
N TRP A 91 -1.09 10.19 13.48
CA TRP A 91 -1.71 9.89 12.18
C TRP A 91 -3.01 9.06 12.30
N ASP A 92 -3.56 8.92 13.52
CA ASP A 92 -4.75 8.12 13.82
C ASP A 92 -4.62 6.64 13.43
N ILE A 93 -3.39 6.12 13.33
CA ILE A 93 -3.12 4.70 13.11
C ILE A 93 -2.98 4.01 14.46
N SER A 94 -3.65 2.87 14.63
CA SER A 94 -3.55 2.09 15.87
C SER A 94 -2.13 1.56 16.07
N ASN A 95 -1.54 1.83 17.24
CA ASN A 95 -0.26 1.29 17.66
C ASN A 95 -0.36 -0.07 18.38
N ALA A 96 -1.57 -0.66 18.48
CA ALA A 96 -1.80 -1.89 19.23
C ALA A 96 -1.06 -3.12 18.67
N GLY A 97 -0.65 -3.11 17.40
CA GLY A 97 0.17 -4.14 16.77
C GLY A 97 1.66 -3.80 16.71
N ILE A 98 2.10 -2.69 17.34
CA ILE A 98 3.51 -2.30 17.38
C ILE A 98 4.16 -2.84 18.64
N GLN A 99 5.10 -3.78 18.48
CA GLN A 99 5.88 -4.34 19.58
C GLN A 99 7.04 -3.41 19.94
N GLN A 100 7.47 -3.41 21.20
CA GLN A 100 8.69 -2.75 21.65
C GLN A 100 9.73 -3.79 22.06
N SER A 101 10.90 -3.74 21.44
CA SER A 101 12.00 -4.66 21.71
C SER A 101 13.02 -4.02 22.64
N ALA A 102 13.31 -4.67 23.77
CA ALA A 102 14.42 -4.30 24.64
C ALA A 102 15.80 -4.81 24.09
N GLU A 103 15.80 -5.73 23.13
CA GLU A 103 16.98 -6.40 22.64
C GLU A 103 17.51 -5.81 21.32
N HIS A 104 16.62 -5.23 20.51
CA HIS A 104 16.94 -4.75 19.17
C HIS A 104 16.55 -3.27 19.02
N PRO A 105 17.44 -2.45 18.42
CA PRO A 105 17.18 -1.02 18.27
C PRO A 105 16.13 -0.73 17.22
N THR A 106 15.57 0.47 17.29
CA THR A 106 14.72 1.02 16.21
C THR A 106 15.52 1.18 14.92
N SER A 107 14.94 0.78 13.82
CA SER A 107 15.57 0.77 12.51
C SER A 107 15.80 2.17 11.94
N LYS A 108 16.88 2.26 11.17
CA LYS A 108 17.22 3.42 10.33
C LYS A 108 17.63 2.95 8.95
N VAL A 109 17.30 3.75 7.96
CA VAL A 109 17.93 3.76 6.64
C VAL A 109 18.81 5.00 6.58
N ILE A 110 20.10 4.79 6.35
CA ILE A 110 21.08 5.88 6.31
C ILE A 110 21.30 6.25 4.85
N ALA A 111 20.92 7.47 4.48
CA ALA A 111 21.23 8.03 3.18
C ALA A 111 22.61 8.70 3.23
N THR A 112 23.53 8.29 2.38
CA THR A 112 24.82 8.91 2.16
C THR A 112 24.94 9.39 0.73
N ILE A 113 25.66 10.49 0.51
CA ILE A 113 25.94 11.02 -0.83
C ILE A 113 27.43 10.82 -1.07
N ASP A 114 27.76 10.14 -2.15
CA ASP A 114 29.15 9.91 -2.52
C ASP A 114 29.78 11.11 -3.27
N GLU A 115 31.05 10.96 -3.67
CA GLU A 115 31.83 11.98 -4.40
C GLU A 115 31.27 12.28 -5.81
N HIS A 116 30.42 11.40 -6.35
CA HIS A 116 29.70 11.57 -7.62
C HIS A 116 28.31 12.17 -7.47
N HIS A 117 27.93 12.60 -6.24
CA HIS A 117 26.59 13.09 -5.87
C HIS A 117 25.49 12.02 -6.03
N GLU A 118 25.86 10.72 -5.97
CA GLU A 118 24.89 9.64 -5.97
C GLU A 118 24.47 9.30 -4.53
N ALA A 119 23.17 9.08 -4.34
CA ALA A 119 22.62 8.70 -3.04
C ALA A 119 22.68 7.19 -2.84
N HIS A 120 23.32 6.76 -1.76
CA HIS A 120 23.37 5.37 -1.31
C HIS A 120 22.52 5.22 -0.05
N TYR A 121 21.78 4.12 0.03
CA TYR A 121 20.89 3.82 1.14
C TYR A 121 21.31 2.52 1.81
N GLU A 122 21.67 2.61 3.09
CA GLU A 122 22.01 1.45 3.90
C GLU A 122 20.86 1.11 4.84
N ILE A 123 20.28 -0.08 4.67
CA ILE A 123 19.24 -0.62 5.55
C ILE A 123 19.91 -1.44 6.63
N LEU A 124 19.87 -0.97 7.87
CA LEU A 124 20.51 -1.67 8.99
C LEU A 124 19.84 -3.02 9.24
N GLU A 125 20.67 -3.99 9.64
CA GLU A 125 20.23 -5.35 10.04
C GLU A 125 20.19 -5.50 11.56
N ASN A 126 19.55 -6.58 12.03
CA ASN A 126 19.37 -6.88 13.44
C ASN A 126 18.65 -5.76 14.21
N VAL A 127 17.67 -5.19 13.59
CA VAL A 127 16.80 -4.14 14.13
C VAL A 127 15.45 -4.72 14.57
N ALA A 128 14.66 -3.97 15.33
CA ALA A 128 13.48 -4.48 16.00
C ALA A 128 12.48 -5.17 15.05
N TRP A 129 12.21 -4.62 13.86
CA TRP A 129 11.26 -5.24 12.93
C TRP A 129 11.80 -6.52 12.22
N ASP A 130 13.08 -6.86 12.35
CA ASP A 130 13.58 -8.17 11.98
C ASP A 130 13.07 -9.28 12.91
N PHE A 131 12.57 -8.91 14.09
CA PHE A 131 12.16 -9.82 15.16
C PHE A 131 10.71 -9.59 15.61
N ILE A 132 9.81 -9.35 14.67
CA ILE A 132 8.36 -9.27 14.95
C ILE A 132 7.89 -10.65 15.38
N LYS A 133 7.47 -10.78 16.64
CA LYS A 133 7.02 -12.05 17.22
C LYS A 133 5.53 -12.27 16.95
N SER A 134 5.15 -13.52 16.75
CA SER A 134 3.74 -13.88 16.61
C SER A 134 3.00 -13.62 17.92
N MET A 135 1.98 -12.78 17.88
CA MET A 135 1.14 -12.47 19.04
C MET A 135 -0.28 -13.01 18.79
N PRO A 136 -0.87 -13.75 19.75
CA PRO A 136 -2.22 -14.34 19.59
C PRO A 136 -3.29 -13.30 19.23
N ASN A 137 -3.17 -12.08 19.74
CA ASN A 137 -4.10 -10.99 19.43
C ASN A 137 -3.96 -10.51 17.99
N ASP A 138 -2.75 -10.46 17.42
CA ASP A 138 -2.52 -10.03 16.03
C ASP A 138 -3.11 -11.04 15.04
N LYS A 139 -2.86 -12.33 15.24
CA LYS A 139 -3.47 -13.40 14.43
C LYS A 139 -4.99 -13.34 14.48
N LYS A 140 -5.58 -13.23 15.67
CA LYS A 140 -7.03 -13.06 15.84
C LYS A 140 -7.55 -11.80 15.15
N LYS A 141 -6.80 -10.69 15.22
CA LYS A 141 -7.16 -9.42 14.57
C LYS A 141 -7.16 -9.60 13.05
N VAL A 142 -6.11 -10.21 12.47
CA VAL A 142 -5.97 -10.44 11.02
C VAL A 142 -7.14 -11.27 10.47
N THR A 143 -7.67 -12.27 11.20
CA THR A 143 -8.85 -13.02 10.74
C THR A 143 -10.09 -12.17 10.54
N THR A 144 -10.17 -11.00 11.16
CA THR A 144 -11.29 -10.05 11.04
C THR A 144 -11.04 -8.96 10.02
N MET A 145 -9.82 -8.84 9.47
CA MET A 145 -9.46 -7.88 8.45
C MET A 145 -9.91 -8.32 7.05
N ASP A 146 -10.10 -7.35 6.18
CA ASP A 146 -10.45 -7.59 4.78
C ASP A 146 -9.23 -7.99 3.95
N ALA A 147 -8.02 -7.52 4.34
CA ALA A 147 -6.76 -7.88 3.69
C ALA A 147 -5.56 -7.77 4.63
N LEU A 148 -4.47 -8.44 4.24
CA LEU A 148 -3.12 -8.32 4.80
C LEU A 148 -2.17 -7.84 3.71
N VAL A 149 -1.47 -6.73 3.95
CA VAL A 149 -0.43 -6.17 3.07
C VAL A 149 0.94 -6.44 3.66
N PHE A 150 1.88 -6.90 2.84
CA PHE A 150 3.26 -7.17 3.24
C PHE A 150 4.23 -7.03 2.07
N GLY A 151 5.52 -6.90 2.39
CA GLY A 151 6.61 -6.82 1.43
C GLY A 151 7.67 -7.89 1.66
N THR A 152 8.67 -7.94 0.77
CA THR A 152 9.79 -8.89 0.85
C THR A 152 10.73 -8.57 2.02
N LEU A 153 10.99 -7.29 2.29
CA LEU A 153 12.04 -6.84 3.20
C LEU A 153 11.82 -7.35 4.64
N ALA A 154 10.60 -7.27 5.14
CA ALA A 154 10.27 -7.72 6.51
C ALA A 154 10.39 -9.24 6.71
N ALA A 155 10.46 -10.01 5.63
CA ALA A 155 10.64 -11.47 5.68
C ALA A 155 12.12 -11.91 5.58
N ARG A 156 13.07 -10.98 5.57
CA ARG A 156 14.53 -11.30 5.48
C ARG A 156 15.04 -12.09 6.70
N ASN A 157 14.54 -11.79 7.90
CA ASN A 157 14.85 -12.53 9.11
C ASN A 157 13.81 -13.62 9.38
N GLU A 158 14.27 -14.77 9.86
CA GLU A 158 13.44 -15.95 10.11
C GLU A 158 12.32 -15.68 11.11
N THR A 159 12.55 -14.89 12.17
CA THR A 159 11.55 -14.61 13.20
C THR A 159 10.35 -13.87 12.62
N SER A 160 10.58 -12.76 11.93
CA SER A 160 9.51 -11.99 11.29
C SER A 160 8.88 -12.75 10.12
N ARG A 161 9.67 -13.52 9.38
CA ARG A 161 9.18 -14.37 8.29
C ARG A 161 8.20 -15.43 8.80
N ASN A 162 8.53 -16.14 9.87
CA ASN A 162 7.64 -17.16 10.46
C ASN A 162 6.34 -16.50 10.94
N THR A 163 6.42 -15.34 11.60
CA THR A 163 5.23 -14.57 12.01
C THR A 163 4.40 -14.16 10.80
N LEU A 164 5.04 -13.68 9.72
CA LEU A 164 4.34 -13.32 8.48
C LEU A 164 3.56 -14.50 7.91
N PHE A 165 4.16 -15.69 7.80
CA PHE A 165 3.48 -16.87 7.27
C PHE A 165 2.29 -17.29 8.14
N GLU A 166 2.39 -17.19 9.46
CA GLU A 166 1.23 -17.45 10.35
C GLU A 166 0.08 -16.44 10.12
N LEU A 167 0.40 -15.18 9.81
CA LEU A 167 -0.60 -14.15 9.51
C LEU A 167 -1.21 -14.32 8.11
N ILE A 168 -0.41 -14.73 7.13
CA ILE A 168 -0.85 -15.07 5.77
C ILE A 168 -1.89 -16.18 5.81
N GLU A 169 -1.65 -17.26 6.58
CA GLU A 169 -2.61 -18.35 6.75
C GLU A 169 -3.92 -17.91 7.40
N ALA A 170 -3.87 -16.89 8.27
CA ALA A 170 -5.04 -16.37 8.97
C ALA A 170 -5.82 -15.33 8.15
N SER A 171 -5.20 -14.75 7.15
CA SER A 171 -5.77 -13.67 6.34
C SER A 171 -6.72 -14.20 5.25
N ARG A 172 -7.69 -13.35 4.87
CA ARG A 172 -8.66 -13.66 3.81
C ARG A 172 -8.19 -13.24 2.43
N PHE A 173 -7.36 -12.19 2.35
CA PHE A 173 -6.87 -11.63 1.10
C PHE A 173 -5.45 -11.11 1.30
N ASN A 174 -4.48 -11.78 0.70
CA ASN A 174 -3.06 -11.50 0.84
C ASN A 174 -2.58 -10.62 -0.32
N ILE A 175 -2.01 -9.47 0.01
CA ILE A 175 -1.51 -8.46 -0.94
C ILE A 175 0.00 -8.35 -0.75
N PHE A 176 0.76 -8.77 -1.74
CA PHE A 176 2.21 -8.77 -1.73
C PHE A 176 2.78 -7.64 -2.58
N ASP A 177 3.34 -6.62 -1.97
CA ASP A 177 4.20 -5.65 -2.65
C ASP A 177 5.64 -6.17 -2.65
N ILE A 178 6.12 -6.60 -3.81
CA ILE A 178 7.44 -7.24 -3.92
C ILE A 178 8.55 -6.32 -3.45
N ASN A 179 8.57 -5.08 -3.89
CA ASN A 179 9.36 -3.97 -3.36
C ASN A 179 10.78 -4.36 -2.92
N LEU A 180 11.57 -4.89 -3.85
CA LEU A 180 12.86 -5.50 -3.59
C LEU A 180 13.89 -4.50 -3.07
N ARG A 181 14.64 -4.93 -2.07
CA ARG A 181 15.77 -4.18 -1.49
C ARG A 181 17.01 -5.07 -1.46
N PRO A 182 17.87 -5.03 -2.50
CA PRO A 182 19.11 -5.79 -2.48
C PRO A 182 19.99 -5.40 -1.28
N PRO A 183 20.67 -6.37 -0.63
CA PRO A 183 20.72 -7.81 -0.90
C PRO A 183 19.66 -8.62 -0.11
N HIS A 184 18.67 -8.00 0.51
CA HIS A 184 17.79 -8.54 1.55
C HIS A 184 16.62 -9.41 1.03
N TYR A 185 16.85 -10.20 -0.03
CA TYR A 185 15.85 -11.14 -0.53
C TYR A 185 16.50 -12.39 -1.13
N SER A 186 15.74 -13.46 -1.27
CA SER A 186 16.09 -14.63 -2.05
C SER A 186 14.95 -14.98 -3.02
N LEU A 187 15.32 -15.62 -4.14
CA LEU A 187 14.32 -16.06 -5.11
C LEU A 187 13.31 -17.04 -4.50
N SER A 188 13.80 -17.99 -3.68
CA SER A 188 12.93 -18.96 -2.99
C SER A 188 11.89 -18.26 -2.11
N LEU A 189 12.28 -17.26 -1.34
CA LEU A 189 11.36 -16.48 -0.52
C LEU A 189 10.31 -15.75 -1.36
N ILE A 190 10.72 -15.12 -2.46
CA ILE A 190 9.79 -14.42 -3.36
C ILE A 190 8.77 -15.41 -3.93
N GLN A 191 9.22 -16.60 -4.37
CA GLN A 191 8.34 -17.64 -4.90
C GLN A 191 7.34 -18.14 -3.84
N GLU A 192 7.78 -18.38 -2.61
CA GLU A 192 6.91 -18.77 -1.50
C GLU A 192 5.83 -17.71 -1.23
N LEU A 193 6.23 -16.43 -1.17
CA LEU A 193 5.29 -15.32 -0.93
C LEU A 193 4.32 -15.14 -2.09
N LEU A 194 4.76 -15.32 -3.35
CA LEU A 194 3.87 -15.29 -4.52
C LEU A 194 2.80 -16.38 -4.43
N HIS A 195 3.18 -17.62 -4.13
CA HIS A 195 2.22 -18.74 -3.98
C HIS A 195 1.17 -18.50 -2.89
N GLN A 196 1.46 -17.67 -1.90
CA GLN A 196 0.55 -17.34 -0.81
C GLN A 196 -0.27 -16.07 -1.06
N SER A 197 -0.08 -15.41 -2.22
CA SER A 197 -0.65 -14.10 -2.49
C SER A 197 -1.86 -14.19 -3.42
N HIS A 198 -2.90 -13.43 -3.12
CA HIS A 198 -4.05 -13.23 -4.00
C HIS A 198 -3.82 -12.08 -4.99
N LEU A 199 -3.01 -11.11 -4.58
CA LEU A 199 -2.58 -9.99 -5.40
C LEU A 199 -1.10 -9.74 -5.18
N ALA A 200 -0.34 -9.59 -6.27
CA ALA A 200 1.06 -9.17 -6.20
C ALA A 200 1.30 -7.91 -7.04
N LYS A 201 2.10 -6.99 -6.49
CA LYS A 201 2.50 -5.77 -7.16
C LYS A 201 4.00 -5.80 -7.46
N PHE A 202 4.33 -5.46 -8.70
CA PHE A 202 5.69 -5.31 -9.22
C PHE A 202 5.88 -3.90 -9.79
N ASN A 203 7.12 -3.46 -9.88
CA ASN A 203 7.52 -2.53 -10.91
C ASN A 203 8.08 -3.30 -12.13
N GLN A 204 8.32 -2.60 -13.25
CA GLN A 204 8.81 -3.24 -14.49
C GLN A 204 10.15 -3.97 -14.30
N ALA A 205 11.07 -3.42 -13.50
CA ALA A 205 12.37 -4.03 -13.26
C ALA A 205 12.25 -5.31 -12.41
N GLU A 206 11.39 -5.29 -11.40
CA GLU A 206 11.09 -6.47 -10.56
C GLU A 206 10.42 -7.57 -11.37
N LEU A 207 9.41 -7.24 -12.19
CA LEU A 207 8.78 -8.21 -13.09
C LEU A 207 9.81 -8.85 -13.98
N LYS A 208 10.63 -8.03 -14.67
CA LYS A 208 11.69 -8.52 -15.55
C LYS A 208 12.64 -9.44 -14.80
N MET A 209 13.10 -9.06 -13.63
CA MET A 209 14.03 -9.85 -12.82
C MET A 209 13.45 -11.24 -12.47
N ILE A 210 12.18 -11.31 -12.05
CA ILE A 210 11.52 -12.59 -11.73
C ILE A 210 11.39 -13.47 -12.97
N LEU A 211 11.09 -12.87 -14.12
CA LEU A 211 10.98 -13.58 -15.38
C LEU A 211 12.35 -14.10 -15.87
N ASP A 212 13.40 -13.28 -15.76
CA ASP A 212 14.78 -13.68 -16.10
C ASP A 212 15.22 -14.92 -15.30
N PHE A 213 14.86 -14.99 -14.01
CA PHE A 213 15.11 -16.18 -13.18
C PHE A 213 14.37 -17.43 -13.63
N SER A 214 13.26 -17.30 -14.35
CA SER A 214 12.52 -18.44 -14.90
C SER A 214 13.25 -19.12 -16.06
N GLY A 215 14.31 -18.48 -16.59
CA GLY A 215 15.03 -18.94 -17.79
C GLY A 215 14.22 -18.87 -19.08
N LYS A 216 13.08 -18.16 -19.07
CA LYS A 216 12.21 -17.98 -20.23
C LYS A 216 12.33 -16.56 -20.77
N THR A 217 12.22 -16.43 -22.09
CA THR A 217 12.18 -15.12 -22.76
C THR A 217 10.73 -14.78 -23.06
N TYR A 218 10.30 -13.61 -22.68
CA TYR A 218 8.96 -13.08 -22.96
C TYR A 218 9.09 -11.87 -23.89
N GLN A 219 8.24 -11.81 -24.92
CA GLN A 219 8.25 -10.70 -25.87
C GLN A 219 7.39 -9.53 -25.35
N GLU A 220 6.30 -9.84 -24.64
CA GLU A 220 5.36 -8.87 -24.09
C GLU A 220 5.23 -9.02 -22.57
N GLU A 221 5.04 -7.90 -21.87
CA GLU A 221 4.78 -7.89 -20.42
C GLU A 221 3.57 -8.76 -20.05
N ARG A 222 2.56 -8.82 -20.90
CA ARG A 222 1.34 -9.63 -20.70
C ARG A 222 1.63 -11.12 -20.59
N ASP A 223 2.54 -11.64 -21.42
CA ASP A 223 2.94 -13.06 -21.36
C ASP A 223 3.66 -13.37 -20.03
N GLY A 224 4.52 -12.45 -19.61
CA GLY A 224 5.20 -12.56 -18.32
C GLY A 224 4.26 -12.51 -17.12
N ILE A 225 3.27 -11.62 -17.15
CA ILE A 225 2.23 -11.54 -16.14
C ILE A 225 1.45 -12.87 -16.09
N ARG A 226 1.01 -13.39 -17.23
CA ARG A 226 0.27 -14.65 -17.29
C ARG A 226 1.12 -15.82 -16.76
N TYR A 227 2.40 -15.86 -17.10
CA TYR A 227 3.30 -16.88 -16.55
C TYR A 227 3.36 -16.83 -15.02
N ILE A 228 3.41 -15.64 -14.41
CA ILE A 228 3.41 -15.49 -12.94
C ILE A 228 2.08 -15.97 -12.37
N GLN A 229 0.94 -15.54 -12.94
CA GLN A 229 -0.38 -15.99 -12.50
C GLN A 229 -0.49 -17.52 -12.49
N ASP A 230 -0.13 -18.15 -13.62
CA ASP A 230 -0.24 -19.61 -13.79
C ASP A 230 0.76 -20.39 -12.91
N THR A 231 2.01 -19.88 -12.78
CA THR A 231 3.07 -20.58 -12.06
C THR A 231 2.84 -20.53 -10.54
N PHE A 232 2.44 -19.36 -10.03
CA PHE A 232 2.33 -19.13 -8.60
C PHE A 232 0.90 -19.14 -8.07
N ASN A 233 -0.09 -19.32 -8.95
CA ASN A 233 -1.52 -19.26 -8.61
C ASN A 233 -1.87 -17.92 -7.92
N THR A 234 -1.31 -16.81 -8.42
CA THR A 234 -1.54 -15.44 -7.94
C THR A 234 -2.49 -14.75 -8.91
N PRO A 235 -3.80 -14.72 -8.66
CA PRO A 235 -4.80 -14.33 -9.67
C PRO A 235 -4.76 -12.87 -10.08
N GLU A 236 -4.33 -11.98 -9.20
CA GLU A 236 -4.28 -10.55 -9.50
C GLU A 236 -2.83 -10.04 -9.51
N ILE A 237 -2.45 -9.35 -10.58
CA ILE A 237 -1.11 -8.78 -10.75
C ILE A 237 -1.21 -7.30 -11.09
N ILE A 238 -0.42 -6.48 -10.43
CA ILE A 238 -0.19 -5.07 -10.77
C ILE A 238 1.25 -4.91 -11.22
N VAL A 239 1.45 -4.19 -12.34
CA VAL A 239 2.79 -3.78 -12.78
C VAL A 239 2.81 -2.26 -12.92
N SER A 240 3.48 -1.57 -12.00
CA SER A 240 3.69 -0.13 -12.09
C SER A 240 4.81 0.20 -13.08
N LYS A 241 4.58 1.19 -13.96
CA LYS A 241 5.48 1.59 -15.05
C LYS A 241 5.96 3.05 -14.92
N GLY A 242 5.87 3.62 -13.72
CA GLY A 242 6.21 5.02 -13.45
C GLY A 242 5.42 5.99 -14.33
N SER A 243 6.10 6.86 -15.06
CA SER A 243 5.49 7.84 -15.96
C SER A 243 4.73 7.23 -17.16
N LYS A 244 4.79 5.91 -17.35
CA LYS A 244 4.04 5.20 -18.40
C LYS A 244 2.72 4.61 -17.89
N GLY A 245 2.41 4.75 -16.60
CA GLY A 245 1.16 4.23 -16.02
C GLY A 245 1.32 2.88 -15.33
N ALA A 246 0.35 2.00 -15.48
CA ALA A 246 0.37 0.69 -14.84
C ALA A 246 -0.49 -0.32 -15.60
N LEU A 247 -0.12 -1.61 -15.46
CA LEU A 247 -0.97 -2.73 -15.86
C LEU A 247 -1.67 -3.29 -14.61
N TYR A 248 -2.92 -3.68 -14.78
CA TYR A 248 -3.65 -4.48 -13.81
C TYR A 248 -4.22 -5.71 -14.50
N ALA A 249 -3.81 -6.88 -14.06
CA ALA A 249 -4.26 -8.16 -14.59
C ALA A 249 -5.13 -8.88 -13.55
N THR A 250 -6.26 -9.36 -14.01
CA THR A 250 -7.10 -10.38 -13.35
C THR A 250 -6.89 -11.72 -14.05
N GLU A 251 -7.60 -12.77 -13.61
CA GLU A 251 -7.54 -14.09 -14.29
C GLU A 251 -7.87 -14.00 -15.78
N ASP A 252 -8.81 -13.14 -16.16
CA ASP A 252 -9.34 -13.09 -17.52
C ASP A 252 -8.76 -11.96 -18.39
N ILE A 253 -8.47 -10.81 -17.80
CA ILE A 253 -8.22 -9.56 -18.53
C ILE A 253 -6.98 -8.85 -17.99
N VAL A 254 -6.19 -8.30 -18.89
CA VAL A 254 -5.11 -7.34 -18.57
C VAL A 254 -5.53 -5.95 -19.05
N TYR A 255 -5.67 -5.05 -18.11
CA TYR A 255 -5.97 -3.63 -18.34
C TYR A 255 -4.67 -2.83 -18.39
N ASP A 256 -4.56 -1.88 -19.31
CA ASP A 256 -3.44 -0.93 -19.41
C ASP A 256 -3.97 0.49 -19.15
N TYR A 257 -3.39 1.15 -18.15
CA TYR A 257 -3.82 2.48 -17.73
C TYR A 257 -2.67 3.48 -17.85
N PRO A 258 -2.87 4.62 -18.53
CA PRO A 258 -1.84 5.66 -18.64
C PRO A 258 -1.57 6.33 -17.30
N ALA A 259 -0.38 6.92 -17.16
CA ALA A 259 -0.07 7.78 -16.03
C ALA A 259 -0.74 9.16 -16.18
N ILE A 260 -0.92 9.84 -15.05
CA ILE A 260 -1.26 11.26 -15.01
C ILE A 260 0.04 12.06 -14.99
N ALA A 261 0.15 13.03 -15.89
CA ALA A 261 1.29 13.94 -15.92
C ALA A 261 1.21 14.94 -14.76
N VAL A 262 2.26 14.97 -13.94
CA VAL A 262 2.39 15.90 -12.81
C VAL A 262 3.80 16.50 -12.77
N GLU A 263 3.95 17.65 -12.12
CA GLU A 263 5.26 18.13 -11.71
C GLU A 263 5.82 17.20 -10.62
N VAL A 264 6.97 16.60 -10.86
CA VAL A 264 7.60 15.65 -9.94
C VAL A 264 8.40 16.43 -8.90
N ILE A 265 7.96 16.39 -7.64
CA ILE A 265 8.68 16.95 -6.49
C ILE A 265 9.49 15.84 -5.79
N ASP A 266 8.86 14.71 -5.49
CA ASP A 266 9.50 13.55 -4.86
C ASP A 266 8.85 12.26 -5.34
N THR A 267 9.65 11.23 -5.62
CA THR A 267 9.14 9.93 -6.04
C THR A 267 9.04 8.91 -4.90
N VAL A 268 9.54 9.26 -3.72
CA VAL A 268 9.50 8.39 -2.53
C VAL A 268 8.04 8.18 -2.10
N GLY A 269 7.66 6.92 -1.85
CA GLY A 269 6.29 6.57 -1.45
C GLY A 269 5.24 6.59 -2.57
N SER A 270 5.62 6.95 -3.82
CA SER A 270 4.68 6.93 -4.96
C SER A 270 4.10 5.53 -5.20
N GLY A 271 4.92 4.48 -5.10
CA GLY A 271 4.48 3.08 -5.22
C GLY A 271 3.58 2.64 -4.07
N ASP A 272 3.88 3.09 -2.85
CA ASP A 272 3.13 2.75 -1.64
C ASP A 272 1.77 3.43 -1.64
N SER A 273 1.73 4.72 -2.00
CA SER A 273 0.48 5.48 -2.13
C SER A 273 -0.40 4.96 -3.28
N PHE A 274 0.20 4.61 -4.43
CA PHE A 274 -0.50 3.92 -5.51
C PHE A 274 -1.17 2.64 -5.00
N LEU A 275 -0.44 1.78 -4.28
CA LEU A 275 -0.97 0.54 -3.72
C LEU A 275 -2.10 0.82 -2.72
N ALA A 276 -1.95 1.80 -1.85
CA ALA A 276 -3.00 2.19 -0.91
C ALA A 276 -4.27 2.68 -1.63
N GLY A 277 -4.13 3.50 -2.66
CA GLY A 277 -5.24 3.95 -3.51
C GLY A 277 -5.93 2.81 -4.24
N PHE A 278 -5.16 1.82 -4.71
CA PHE A 278 -5.67 0.59 -5.29
C PHE A 278 -6.50 -0.20 -4.26
N ILE A 279 -5.93 -0.50 -3.10
CA ILE A 279 -6.56 -1.31 -2.05
C ILE A 279 -7.86 -0.67 -1.56
N ALA A 280 -7.85 0.64 -1.31
CA ALA A 280 -9.02 1.37 -0.84
C ALA A 280 -10.24 1.21 -1.76
N LYS A 281 -10.01 1.09 -3.08
CA LYS A 281 -11.08 0.87 -4.06
C LYS A 281 -11.29 -0.60 -4.40
N ARG A 282 -10.26 -1.43 -4.43
CA ARG A 282 -10.38 -2.86 -4.75
C ARG A 282 -11.22 -3.62 -3.73
N LEU A 283 -11.17 -3.21 -2.45
CA LEU A 283 -11.96 -3.80 -1.37
C LEU A 283 -13.41 -3.25 -1.31
N ASP A 284 -13.72 -2.22 -2.09
CA ASP A 284 -15.10 -1.80 -2.36
C ASP A 284 -15.69 -2.73 -3.44
N GLN A 285 -16.60 -3.62 -3.02
CA GLN A 285 -17.17 -4.66 -3.87
C GLN A 285 -17.93 -4.15 -5.11
N ASN A 286 -18.25 -2.85 -5.15
CA ASN A 286 -18.99 -2.24 -6.25
C ASN A 286 -18.08 -1.48 -7.24
N ALA A 287 -16.78 -1.39 -6.98
CA ALA A 287 -15.85 -0.65 -7.83
C ALA A 287 -15.48 -1.43 -9.09
N SER A 288 -15.58 -0.77 -10.24
CA SER A 288 -15.04 -1.29 -11.50
C SER A 288 -13.50 -1.24 -11.54
N ALA A 289 -12.88 -2.04 -12.42
CA ALA A 289 -11.42 -2.00 -12.62
C ALA A 289 -10.93 -0.58 -13.00
N GLN A 290 -11.74 0.16 -13.77
CA GLN A 290 -11.46 1.56 -14.12
C GLN A 290 -11.41 2.46 -12.88
N GLU A 291 -12.37 2.36 -11.98
CA GLU A 291 -12.41 3.15 -10.75
C GLU A 291 -11.27 2.81 -9.80
N ILE A 292 -10.93 1.51 -9.69
CA ILE A 292 -9.82 1.01 -8.89
C ILE A 292 -8.50 1.61 -9.38
N MET A 293 -8.21 1.47 -10.68
CA MET A 293 -6.96 1.93 -11.26
C MET A 293 -6.86 3.44 -11.34
N SER A 294 -7.97 4.13 -11.68
CA SER A 294 -8.02 5.60 -11.63
C SER A 294 -7.68 6.12 -10.23
N ASN A 295 -8.22 5.48 -9.17
CA ASN A 295 -7.91 5.88 -7.79
C ASN A 295 -6.45 5.65 -7.43
N ALA A 296 -5.88 4.52 -7.84
CA ALA A 296 -4.47 4.16 -7.60
C ALA A 296 -3.50 5.13 -8.31
N ILE A 297 -3.72 5.36 -9.60
CA ILE A 297 -2.88 6.25 -10.41
C ILE A 297 -2.97 7.70 -9.92
N CYS A 298 -4.19 8.17 -9.61
CA CYS A 298 -4.37 9.52 -9.08
C CYS A 298 -3.67 9.71 -7.73
N LEU A 299 -3.73 8.74 -6.80
CA LEU A 299 -3.08 8.88 -5.51
C LEU A 299 -1.55 8.82 -5.65
N GLY A 300 -1.02 7.91 -6.47
CA GLY A 300 0.41 7.86 -6.77
C GLY A 300 0.94 9.16 -7.39
N ALA A 301 0.23 9.72 -8.37
CA ALA A 301 0.58 10.99 -9.00
C ALA A 301 0.47 12.18 -8.02
N PHE A 302 -0.60 12.22 -7.22
CA PHE A 302 -0.80 13.25 -6.21
C PHE A 302 0.33 13.29 -5.17
N ILE A 303 0.78 12.12 -4.69
CA ILE A 303 1.91 12.05 -3.74
C ILE A 303 3.23 12.38 -4.43
N THR A 304 3.45 12.00 -5.69
CA THR A 304 4.63 12.39 -6.46
C THR A 304 4.77 13.91 -6.62
N SER A 305 3.68 14.66 -6.55
CA SER A 305 3.67 16.14 -6.56
C SER A 305 3.84 16.78 -5.18
N LYS A 306 4.20 15.99 -4.17
CA LYS A 306 4.44 16.46 -2.78
C LYS A 306 5.80 15.97 -2.28
N GLU A 307 6.27 16.53 -1.17
CA GLU A 307 7.56 16.17 -0.57
C GLU A 307 7.40 15.00 0.41
N GLY A 308 8.18 13.93 0.22
CA GLY A 308 8.27 12.76 1.09
C GLY A 308 7.15 11.74 0.89
N ALA A 309 7.35 10.55 1.49
CA ALA A 309 6.45 9.41 1.32
C ALA A 309 5.07 9.58 1.99
N CYS A 310 5.01 10.33 3.08
CA CYS A 310 3.81 10.55 3.89
C CYS A 310 3.56 12.05 4.12
N PRO A 311 3.32 12.85 3.06
CA PRO A 311 3.02 14.27 3.20
C PRO A 311 1.66 14.48 3.87
N GLU A 312 1.48 15.60 4.56
CA GLU A 312 0.16 15.95 5.08
C GLU A 312 -0.78 16.34 3.92
N TYR A 313 -1.97 15.77 3.94
CA TYR A 313 -3.09 16.12 3.06
C TYR A 313 -4.41 15.64 3.67
N ASP A 314 -5.50 16.19 3.20
CA ASP A 314 -6.84 15.70 3.50
C ASP A 314 -7.50 15.05 2.27
N LEU A 315 -8.58 14.33 2.53
CA LEU A 315 -9.31 13.60 1.49
C LEU A 315 -9.96 14.53 0.46
N GLN A 316 -10.35 15.75 0.85
CA GLN A 316 -10.94 16.75 -0.04
C GLN A 316 -9.91 17.27 -1.04
N GLU A 317 -8.67 17.50 -0.59
CA GLU A 317 -7.55 17.90 -1.44
C GLU A 317 -7.24 16.83 -2.49
N PHE A 318 -7.20 15.57 -2.08
CA PHE A 318 -7.04 14.44 -3.01
C PHE A 318 -8.19 14.36 -4.03
N TYR A 319 -9.44 14.45 -3.59
CA TYR A 319 -10.57 14.38 -4.52
C TYR A 319 -10.62 15.57 -5.48
N SER A 320 -10.22 16.76 -5.05
CA SER A 320 -10.08 17.93 -5.93
C SER A 320 -9.02 17.70 -7.00
N PHE A 321 -7.87 17.15 -6.63
CA PHE A 321 -6.84 16.74 -7.58
C PHE A 321 -7.35 15.68 -8.56
N LYS A 322 -8.03 14.65 -8.05
CA LYS A 322 -8.59 13.57 -8.86
C LYS A 322 -9.60 14.11 -9.87
N GLN A 323 -10.51 15.00 -9.46
CA GLN A 323 -11.50 15.63 -10.35
C GLN A 323 -10.83 16.44 -11.47
N ALA A 324 -9.77 17.19 -11.15
CA ALA A 324 -9.05 18.00 -12.13
C ALA A 324 -8.38 17.15 -13.22
N ASN A 325 -7.97 15.91 -12.87
CA ASN A 325 -7.18 15.02 -13.72
C ASN A 325 -7.98 13.82 -14.27
N GLN A 326 -9.25 13.65 -13.92
CA GLN A 326 -10.10 12.53 -14.39
C GLN A 326 -10.43 12.55 -15.90
N ARG A 327 -10.13 13.64 -16.61
CA ARG A 327 -10.42 13.76 -18.03
C ARG A 327 -9.44 13.02 -18.93
N ASP A 328 -8.35 12.50 -18.37
CA ASP A 328 -7.22 11.92 -19.09
C ASP A 328 -7.01 10.40 -18.78
N VAL A 329 -7.93 9.77 -18.04
CA VAL A 329 -7.83 8.33 -17.66
C VAL A 329 -9.03 7.52 -18.16
#